data_3ec31d766f49b9d23018eaac7253cd0f
#
_entry.id   3ec31d766f49b9d23018eaac7253cd0f
#
_cell.length_a   1.000
_cell.length_b   1.000
_cell.length_c   1.000
_cell.angle_alpha   90.00
_cell.angle_beta   90.00
_cell.angle_gamma   90.00
#
_symmetry.space_group_name_H-M   'P 1'
#
loop_
_entity.id
_entity.type
_entity.pdbx_description
1 polymer ?
#
loop_
_entity_poly.entity_id
_entity_poly.type
_entity_poly.pdbx_seq_one_letter_code
_entity_poly.pdbx_strand_id
1 'polypeptide(L)'
;MKKVNTIIVGMGIAGICYAETLQQNKKSFFVIDNNKSGSSKIAAGIYNPTVLKRYNMSWNGKMFHKNALIFFKKIEYKNKKKIIFEHDILKAFSSFSDQNNWLVASQKPQLKEFLDSEIQTKKIKGLITEFGYGLVKKCGRVSTPNLINEFK
;
A
#
# COMPACT_ATOMS: atom_id res chain seq x y z
N MET A 1 -36.76 14.67 6.62
CA MET A 1 -35.62 13.74 6.66
C MET A 1 -34.95 13.73 5.29
N LYS A 2 -33.60 13.92 5.22
CA LYS A 2 -32.88 13.73 3.95
C LYS A 2 -32.71 12.22 3.70
N LYS A 3 -33.25 11.72 2.59
CA LYS A 3 -32.95 10.38 2.11
C LYS A 3 -31.54 10.32 1.53
N VAL A 4 -30.72 9.36 1.95
CA VAL A 4 -29.39 9.09 1.40
C VAL A 4 -29.31 7.66 0.87
N ASN A 5 -28.47 7.42 -0.12
CA ASN A 5 -28.29 6.10 -0.71
C ASN A 5 -27.50 5.16 0.20
N THR A 6 -26.58 5.71 1.03
CA THR A 6 -25.61 4.92 1.79
C THR A 6 -25.31 5.60 3.12
N ILE A 7 -25.12 4.80 4.17
CA ILE A 7 -24.56 5.23 5.44
C ILE A 7 -23.19 4.54 5.58
N ILE A 8 -22.14 5.35 5.82
CA ILE A 8 -20.78 4.87 6.05
C ILE A 8 -20.51 4.96 7.57
N VAL A 9 -20.16 3.85 8.19
CA VAL A 9 -19.80 3.82 9.60
C VAL A 9 -18.28 3.67 9.71
N GLY A 10 -17.61 4.73 10.19
CA GLY A 10 -16.16 4.80 10.32
C GLY A 10 -15.46 5.44 9.12
N MET A 11 -14.63 6.47 9.39
CA MET A 11 -13.80 7.18 8.40
C MET A 11 -12.33 6.76 8.45
N GLY A 12 -12.08 5.46 8.58
CA GLY A 12 -10.78 4.87 8.27
C GLY A 12 -10.53 4.84 6.75
N ILE A 13 -9.40 4.28 6.33
CA ILE A 13 -9.02 4.24 4.90
C ILE A 13 -10.11 3.64 4.00
N ALA A 14 -10.78 2.58 4.45
CA ALA A 14 -11.86 1.94 3.69
C ALA A 14 -13.08 2.86 3.54
N GLY A 15 -13.50 3.50 4.63
CA GLY A 15 -14.62 4.46 4.62
C GLY A 15 -14.34 5.64 3.70
N ILE A 16 -13.12 6.19 3.74
CA ILE A 16 -12.67 7.28 2.88
C ILE A 16 -12.68 6.85 1.41
N CYS A 17 -12.09 5.69 1.08
CA CYS A 17 -12.11 5.19 -0.30
C CYS A 17 -13.52 4.99 -0.81
N TYR A 18 -14.43 4.50 0.02
CA TYR A 18 -15.83 4.31 -0.37
C TYR A 18 -16.56 5.65 -0.52
N ALA A 19 -16.38 6.59 0.42
CA ALA A 19 -16.96 7.94 0.35
C ALA A 19 -16.52 8.68 -0.92
N GLU A 20 -15.22 8.68 -1.24
CA GLU A 20 -14.69 9.29 -2.46
C GLU A 20 -15.27 8.62 -3.72
N THR A 21 -15.41 7.30 -3.72
CA THR A 21 -16.03 6.57 -4.83
C THR A 21 -17.50 6.96 -5.01
N LEU A 22 -18.27 7.07 -3.94
CA LEU A 22 -19.66 7.52 -3.99
C LEU A 22 -19.75 8.96 -4.49
N GLN A 23 -18.88 9.85 -4.04
CA GLN A 23 -18.82 11.25 -4.48
C GLN A 23 -18.53 11.36 -5.98
N GLN A 24 -17.53 10.60 -6.48
CA GLN A 24 -17.22 10.55 -7.91
C GLN A 24 -18.41 10.05 -8.76
N ASN A 25 -19.25 9.18 -8.20
CA ASN A 25 -20.45 8.66 -8.85
C ASN A 25 -21.72 9.47 -8.53
N LYS A 26 -21.59 10.66 -7.92
CA LYS A 26 -22.71 11.54 -7.56
C LYS A 26 -23.78 10.85 -6.70
N LYS A 27 -23.39 9.89 -5.86
CA LYS A 27 -24.28 9.19 -4.93
C LYS A 27 -24.28 9.89 -3.57
N SER A 28 -25.47 10.06 -3.00
CA SER A 28 -25.61 10.64 -1.67
C SER A 28 -25.23 9.65 -0.58
N PHE A 29 -24.51 10.13 0.43
CA PHE A 29 -24.14 9.32 1.59
C PHE A 29 -24.14 10.17 2.86
N PHE A 30 -24.19 9.48 3.99
CA PHE A 30 -24.03 10.06 5.33
C PHE A 30 -22.92 9.30 6.06
N VAL A 31 -22.13 10.00 6.83
CA VAL A 31 -21.01 9.42 7.57
C VAL A 31 -21.28 9.48 9.07
N ILE A 32 -21.05 8.36 9.74
CA ILE A 32 -21.06 8.25 11.21
C ILE A 32 -19.64 7.84 11.63
N ASP A 33 -18.94 8.72 12.34
CA ASP A 33 -17.61 8.46 12.87
C ASP A 33 -17.48 9.09 14.27
N ASN A 34 -16.87 8.36 15.18
CA ASN A 34 -16.67 8.82 16.55
C ASN A 34 -15.35 9.58 16.75
N ASN A 35 -14.58 9.79 15.69
CA ASN A 35 -13.27 10.43 15.67
C ASN A 35 -12.20 9.83 16.59
N LYS A 36 -12.46 8.66 17.19
CA LYS A 36 -11.47 7.98 18.03
C LYS A 36 -10.30 7.45 17.20
N SER A 37 -9.22 7.07 17.89
CA SER A 37 -8.09 6.42 17.26
C SER A 37 -8.52 5.09 16.65
N GLY A 38 -8.18 4.88 15.38
CA GLY A 38 -8.41 3.62 14.66
C GLY A 38 -7.13 3.14 13.98
N SER A 39 -7.11 1.87 13.56
CA SER A 39 -5.95 1.26 12.91
C SER A 39 -5.37 2.08 11.74
N SER A 40 -6.23 2.74 10.96
CA SER A 40 -5.78 3.58 9.86
C SER A 40 -4.97 4.81 10.29
N LYS A 41 -5.18 5.33 11.51
CA LYS A 41 -4.44 6.50 12.01
C LYS A 41 -3.01 6.17 12.45
N ILE A 42 -2.78 4.92 12.86
CA ILE A 42 -1.48 4.44 13.35
C ILE A 42 -0.75 3.54 12.34
N ALA A 43 -1.42 3.15 11.26
CA ALA A 43 -0.85 2.30 10.24
C ALA A 43 0.29 3.01 9.48
N ALA A 44 1.37 2.29 9.18
CA ALA A 44 2.46 2.80 8.34
C ALA A 44 2.00 3.12 6.90
N GLY A 45 0.86 2.60 6.48
CA GLY A 45 0.27 2.82 5.16
C GLY A 45 1.03 2.14 4.02
N ILE A 46 1.84 1.14 4.31
CA ILE A 46 2.64 0.44 3.29
C ILE A 46 1.72 -0.23 2.28
N TYR A 47 2.00 -0.02 1.00
CA TYR A 47 1.40 -0.76 -0.10
C TYR A 47 2.45 -1.63 -0.79
N ASN A 48 2.15 -2.90 -0.92
CA ASN A 48 2.99 -3.92 -1.55
C ASN A 48 2.09 -5.05 -2.08
N PRO A 49 2.09 -5.34 -3.39
CA PRO A 49 1.25 -6.39 -3.95
C PRO A 49 1.81 -7.80 -3.74
N THR A 50 3.02 -7.94 -3.18
CA THR A 50 3.71 -9.22 -2.99
C THR A 50 3.62 -9.73 -1.57
N VAL A 51 3.56 -11.06 -1.40
CA VAL A 51 3.62 -11.74 -0.11
C VAL A 51 5.05 -12.24 0.12
N LEU A 52 5.89 -11.41 0.73
CA LEU A 52 7.33 -11.65 0.87
C LEU A 52 7.69 -12.90 1.68
N LYS A 53 6.82 -13.33 2.61
CA LYS A 53 7.03 -14.58 3.36
C LYS A 53 6.95 -15.83 2.49
N ARG A 54 6.18 -15.78 1.39
CA ARG A 54 5.91 -16.94 0.51
C ARG A 54 6.43 -16.72 -0.90
N TYR A 55 7.02 -15.58 -1.20
CA TYR A 55 7.48 -15.18 -2.53
C TYR A 55 6.43 -15.43 -3.62
N ASN A 56 5.23 -14.93 -3.39
CA ASN A 56 4.15 -14.97 -4.36
C ASN A 56 3.41 -13.62 -4.45
N MET A 57 2.57 -13.50 -5.47
CA MET A 57 1.66 -12.37 -5.62
C MET A 57 0.45 -12.55 -4.67
N SER A 58 -0.03 -11.47 -4.07
CA SER A 58 -1.32 -11.48 -3.39
C SER A 58 -2.46 -11.68 -4.40
N TRP A 59 -3.61 -12.13 -3.93
CA TRP A 59 -4.78 -12.33 -4.79
C TRP A 59 -5.11 -11.03 -5.54
N ASN A 60 -5.22 -11.11 -6.87
CA ASN A 60 -5.40 -9.95 -7.75
C ASN A 60 -4.46 -8.75 -7.47
N GLY A 61 -3.30 -9.00 -6.85
CA GLY A 61 -2.39 -7.98 -6.32
C GLY A 61 -1.98 -6.93 -7.33
N LYS A 62 -1.64 -7.34 -8.55
CA LYS A 62 -1.25 -6.41 -9.63
C LYS A 62 -2.39 -5.46 -10.03
N MET A 63 -3.61 -5.97 -10.15
CA MET A 63 -4.78 -5.18 -10.50
C MET A 63 -5.13 -4.19 -9.38
N PHE A 64 -5.19 -4.67 -8.14
CA PHE A 64 -5.48 -3.81 -6.98
C PHE A 64 -4.42 -2.75 -6.77
N HIS A 65 -3.13 -3.11 -6.90
CA HIS A 65 -2.02 -2.16 -6.83
C HIS A 65 -2.16 -1.03 -7.87
N LYS A 66 -2.37 -1.37 -9.14
CA LYS A 66 -2.57 -0.39 -10.22
C LYS A 66 -3.76 0.54 -9.92
N ASN A 67 -4.90 -0.04 -9.56
CA ASN A 67 -6.13 0.72 -9.29
C ASN A 67 -5.99 1.63 -8.06
N ALA A 68 -5.33 1.14 -7.00
CA ALA A 68 -5.07 1.93 -5.80
C ALA A 68 -4.18 3.14 -6.09
N LEU A 69 -3.09 2.97 -6.86
CA LEU A 69 -2.22 4.09 -7.23
C LEU A 69 -2.96 5.14 -8.06
N ILE A 70 -3.76 4.72 -9.05
CA ILE A 70 -4.58 5.64 -9.85
C ILE A 70 -5.56 6.40 -8.94
N PHE A 71 -6.23 5.70 -8.04
CA PHE A 71 -7.20 6.27 -7.11
C PHE A 71 -6.57 7.32 -6.19
N PHE A 72 -5.48 6.98 -5.51
CA PHE A 72 -4.81 7.90 -4.59
C PHE A 72 -4.13 9.07 -5.31
N LYS A 73 -3.59 8.89 -6.53
CA LYS A 73 -3.06 10.00 -7.34
C LYS A 73 -4.16 11.00 -7.72
N LYS A 74 -5.38 10.54 -7.97
CA LYS A 74 -6.53 11.45 -8.20
C LYS A 74 -6.85 12.28 -6.95
N ILE A 75 -6.78 11.67 -5.75
CA ILE A 75 -6.99 12.37 -4.49
C ILE A 75 -5.88 13.41 -4.24
N GLU A 76 -4.62 13.06 -4.48
CA GLU A 76 -3.49 14.00 -4.40
C GLU A 76 -3.72 15.22 -5.29
N TYR A 77 -4.09 14.98 -6.54
CA TYR A 77 -4.34 16.04 -7.51
C TYR A 77 -5.50 16.96 -7.08
N LYS A 78 -6.62 16.36 -6.65
CA LYS A 78 -7.81 17.07 -6.19
C LYS A 78 -7.50 17.97 -4.99
N ASN A 79 -6.76 17.45 -4.01
CA ASN A 79 -6.52 18.12 -2.73
C ASN A 79 -5.20 18.90 -2.71
N LYS A 80 -4.40 18.85 -3.79
CA LYS A 80 -3.07 19.48 -3.88
C LYS A 80 -2.13 19.10 -2.72
N LYS A 81 -2.26 17.89 -2.20
CA LYS A 81 -1.52 17.41 -1.04
C LYS A 81 -0.90 16.05 -1.31
N LYS A 82 0.39 15.92 -1.03
CA LYS A 82 1.15 14.68 -1.19
C LYS A 82 0.65 13.61 -0.23
N ILE A 83 0.20 12.48 -0.78
CA ILE A 83 -0.35 11.33 -0.04
C ILE A 83 0.48 10.08 -0.32
N ILE A 84 0.93 9.88 -1.57
CA ILE A 84 1.71 8.71 -1.99
C ILE A 84 3.20 9.03 -1.93
N PHE A 85 3.96 8.14 -1.31
CA PHE A 85 5.42 8.16 -1.25
C PHE A 85 5.93 6.83 -1.78
N GLU A 86 6.54 6.86 -2.95
CA GLU A 86 7.11 5.68 -3.59
C GLU A 86 8.48 5.36 -2.96
N HIS A 87 8.68 4.15 -2.50
CA HIS A 87 9.91 3.65 -1.89
C HIS A 87 10.06 2.17 -2.18
N ASP A 88 11.27 1.72 -2.44
CA ASP A 88 11.56 0.30 -2.47
C ASP A 88 11.47 -0.28 -1.06
N ILE A 89 10.99 -1.53 -0.95
CA ILE A 89 10.99 -2.27 0.31
C ILE A 89 12.18 -3.21 0.31
N LEU A 90 12.98 -3.13 1.36
CA LEU A 90 14.11 -4.02 1.58
C LEU A 90 13.64 -5.29 2.27
N LYS A 91 13.93 -6.45 1.67
CA LYS A 91 13.76 -7.77 2.26
C LYS A 91 15.12 -8.35 2.61
N ALA A 92 15.53 -8.24 3.87
CA ALA A 92 16.74 -8.92 4.37
C ALA A 92 16.54 -10.44 4.32
N PHE A 93 17.54 -11.17 3.85
CA PHE A 93 17.49 -12.63 3.80
C PHE A 93 17.94 -13.23 5.11
N SER A 94 17.26 -14.30 5.53
CA SER A 94 17.56 -15.03 6.77
C SER A 94 18.56 -16.17 6.57
N SER A 95 18.83 -16.55 5.32
CA SER A 95 19.73 -17.64 4.95
C SER A 95 20.04 -17.60 3.45
N PHE A 96 21.02 -18.37 2.99
CA PHE A 96 21.25 -18.61 1.56
C PHE A 96 20.07 -19.31 0.88
N SER A 97 19.34 -20.16 1.58
CA SER A 97 18.10 -20.76 1.06
C SER A 97 17.02 -19.71 0.80
N ASP A 98 16.86 -18.74 1.71
CA ASP A 98 15.92 -17.61 1.54
C ASP A 98 16.33 -16.74 0.34
N GLN A 99 17.63 -16.45 0.20
CA GLN A 99 18.19 -15.74 -0.94
C GLN A 99 17.92 -16.48 -2.27
N ASN A 100 18.14 -17.81 -2.31
CA ASN A 100 17.87 -18.62 -3.50
C ASN A 100 16.38 -18.63 -3.86
N ASN A 101 15.50 -18.75 -2.86
CA ASN A 101 14.06 -18.66 -3.06
C ASN A 101 13.64 -17.32 -3.67
N TRP A 102 14.28 -16.22 -3.24
CA TRP A 102 14.08 -14.90 -3.83
C TRP A 102 14.49 -14.87 -5.31
N LEU A 103 15.68 -15.38 -5.66
CA LEU A 103 16.18 -15.42 -7.04
C LEU A 103 15.21 -16.19 -7.94
N VAL A 104 14.74 -17.35 -7.51
CA VAL A 104 13.75 -18.14 -8.25
C VAL A 104 12.44 -17.37 -8.40
N ALA A 105 11.99 -16.71 -7.34
CA ALA A 105 10.75 -15.94 -7.36
C ALA A 105 10.82 -14.71 -8.27
N SER A 106 11.96 -14.00 -8.30
CA SER A 106 12.15 -12.82 -9.15
C SER A 106 12.03 -13.12 -10.65
N GLN A 107 12.22 -14.37 -11.05
CA GLN A 107 12.06 -14.79 -12.45
C GLN A 107 10.60 -15.12 -12.83
N LYS A 108 9.70 -15.24 -11.84
CA LYS A 108 8.28 -15.58 -12.12
C LYS A 108 7.60 -14.43 -12.86
N PRO A 109 6.83 -14.69 -13.92
CA PRO A 109 6.18 -13.65 -14.74
C PRO A 109 5.37 -12.62 -13.94
N GLN A 110 4.68 -13.06 -12.87
CA GLN A 110 3.86 -12.19 -12.02
C GLN A 110 4.68 -11.37 -11.02
N LEU A 111 5.92 -11.73 -10.72
CA LEU A 111 6.77 -11.11 -9.70
C LEU A 111 7.94 -10.31 -10.27
N LYS A 112 8.41 -10.61 -11.48
CA LYS A 112 9.60 -10.02 -12.09
C LYS A 112 9.59 -8.50 -12.20
N GLU A 113 8.43 -7.87 -12.19
CA GLU A 113 8.33 -6.41 -12.21
C GLU A 113 8.37 -5.78 -10.81
N PHE A 114 8.26 -6.61 -9.77
CA PHE A 114 8.26 -6.17 -8.37
C PHE A 114 9.50 -6.61 -7.61
N LEU A 115 10.03 -7.79 -7.88
CA LEU A 115 11.23 -8.30 -7.20
C LEU A 115 12.45 -8.05 -8.09
N ASP A 116 13.40 -7.26 -7.56
CA ASP A 116 14.69 -7.10 -8.21
C ASP A 116 15.44 -8.44 -8.23
N SER A 117 15.99 -8.82 -9.37
CA SER A 117 16.78 -10.05 -9.50
C SER A 117 18.20 -9.93 -8.95
N GLU A 118 18.64 -8.70 -8.67
CA GLU A 118 19.96 -8.43 -8.11
C GLU A 118 19.95 -8.55 -6.58
N ILE A 119 20.87 -9.35 -6.04
CA ILE A 119 21.09 -9.44 -4.60
C ILE A 119 22.01 -8.30 -4.15
N GLN A 120 21.54 -7.52 -3.21
CA GLN A 120 22.29 -6.42 -2.63
C GLN A 120 23.09 -6.91 -1.42
N THR A 121 24.39 -6.58 -1.38
CA THR A 121 25.28 -6.97 -0.28
C THR A 121 25.85 -5.77 0.49
N LYS A 122 25.52 -4.55 0.04
CA LYS A 122 26.00 -3.31 0.70
C LYS A 122 25.46 -3.24 2.12
N LYS A 123 26.37 -3.08 3.10
CA LYS A 123 26.00 -2.91 4.51
C LYS A 123 25.17 -1.65 4.71
N ILE A 124 24.07 -1.77 5.43
CA ILE A 124 23.20 -0.65 5.81
C ILE A 124 23.32 -0.47 7.33
N LYS A 125 23.69 0.75 7.75
CA LYS A 125 23.84 1.07 9.18
C LYS A 125 22.52 0.79 9.93
N GLY A 126 22.60 -0.02 10.98
CA GLY A 126 21.44 -0.36 11.82
C GLY A 126 20.61 -1.55 11.33
N LEU A 127 21.01 -2.20 10.22
CA LEU A 127 20.34 -3.41 9.73
C LEU A 127 21.31 -4.59 9.68
N ILE A 128 20.80 -5.77 10.06
CA ILE A 128 21.50 -7.04 9.92
C ILE A 128 21.15 -7.60 8.56
N THR A 129 22.13 -7.66 7.66
CA THR A 129 21.96 -8.14 6.27
C THR A 129 23.08 -9.15 5.94
N GLU A 130 23.30 -10.11 6.82
CA GLU A 130 24.36 -11.11 6.70
C GLU A 130 24.29 -11.87 5.38
N PHE A 131 23.09 -12.27 4.97
CA PHE A 131 22.85 -12.98 3.72
C PHE A 131 22.42 -12.04 2.58
N GLY A 132 22.72 -10.73 2.70
CA GLY A 132 22.26 -9.74 1.73
C GLY A 132 20.75 -9.44 1.81
N TYR A 133 20.25 -8.71 0.83
CA TYR A 133 18.83 -8.33 0.75
C TYR A 133 18.39 -8.15 -0.69
N GLY A 134 17.12 -8.33 -0.93
CA GLY A 134 16.44 -8.00 -2.19
C GLY A 134 15.64 -6.71 -2.08
N LEU A 135 15.42 -6.04 -3.21
CA LEU A 135 14.60 -4.84 -3.30
C LEU A 135 13.26 -5.16 -3.96
N VAL A 136 12.17 -4.81 -3.29
CA VAL A 136 10.82 -4.87 -3.87
C VAL A 136 10.53 -3.50 -4.46
N LYS A 137 10.38 -3.46 -5.77
CA LYS A 137 10.10 -2.25 -6.56
C LYS A 137 8.61 -1.93 -6.62
N LYS A 138 8.29 -0.71 -7.06
CA LYS A 138 6.90 -0.24 -7.24
C LYS A 138 6.08 -0.34 -5.96
N CYS A 139 6.70 -0.20 -4.81
CA CYS A 139 6.10 -0.18 -3.49
C CYS A 139 6.15 1.23 -2.90
N GLY A 140 5.66 1.37 -1.69
CA GLY A 140 5.75 2.62 -0.97
C GLY A 140 4.75 2.69 0.17
N ARG A 141 4.38 3.92 0.52
CA ARG A 141 3.38 4.16 1.54
C ARG A 141 2.38 5.23 1.14
N VAL A 142 1.16 5.08 1.58
CA VAL A 142 0.13 6.12 1.62
C VAL A 142 0.19 6.78 2.98
N SER A 143 0.32 8.11 3.03
CA SER A 143 0.22 8.84 4.29
C SER A 143 -1.23 8.83 4.79
N THR A 144 -1.57 7.82 5.58
CA THR A 144 -2.92 7.66 6.13
C THR A 144 -3.36 8.83 7.01
N PRO A 145 -2.50 9.48 7.81
CA PRO A 145 -2.87 10.71 8.52
C PRO A 145 -3.24 11.86 7.56
N ASN A 146 -2.43 12.08 6.51
CA ASN A 146 -2.75 13.12 5.52
C ASN A 146 -4.07 12.82 4.83
N LEU A 147 -4.27 11.56 4.40
CA LEU A 147 -5.52 11.14 3.77
C LEU A 147 -6.73 11.36 4.68
N ILE A 148 -6.66 10.93 5.95
CA ILE A 148 -7.77 11.08 6.91
C ILE A 148 -8.08 12.56 7.17
N ASN A 149 -7.07 13.42 7.27
CA ASN A 149 -7.27 14.84 7.54
C ASN A 149 -7.95 15.59 6.39
N GLU A 150 -7.81 15.10 5.15
CA GLU A 150 -8.49 15.70 3.98
C GLU A 150 -9.99 15.39 3.92
N PHE A 151 -10.47 14.42 4.71
CA PHE A 151 -11.86 13.97 4.71
C PHE A 151 -12.59 14.28 6.03
N LYS A 152 -11.99 15.12 6.89
CA LYS A 152 -12.63 15.67 8.09
C LYS A 152 -13.27 17.02 7.79
#